data_55bb89b8103016f4576f8575e933f1c9
#
_entry.id   55bb89b8103016f4576f8575e933f1c9
#
_cell.length_a   1.000
_cell.length_b   1.000
_cell.length_c   1.000
_cell.angle_alpha   90.00
_cell.angle_beta   90.00
_cell.angle_gamma   90.00
#
_symmetry.space_group_name_H-M   'P 1'
#
loop_
_entity.id
_entity.type
_entity.pdbx_description
1 polymer ?
#
loop_
_entity_poly.entity_id
_entity_poly.type
_entity_poly.pdbx_seq_one_letter_code
_entity_poly.pdbx_strand_id
1 'polypeptide(L)'
;AARGLLQSDRMAVIDLALYPDPGAEKLFLQDLYAALHAPGEIVVFEHYESCHPGFLRILSDLAVKGSAPLSSRYLVNKEGILVEAGTALAPGAVSRIDPCGKYLIFFSRKGREALADKFGASFVAAVGDVCQTAPFTPEALAALAAQQLNALAQRVHSRLGLTLAAGAEVRDYVAAQCSKEKGAEGLADCCERIFRALSEYCLQTDTKLSGTVALT
;
A
#
# COMPACT_ATOMS: atom_id res chain seq x y z
N ALA A 1 -0.59 10.80 9.10
CA ALA A 1 -1.58 11.75 9.60
C ALA A 1 -1.82 11.61 11.11
N ALA A 2 -2.03 10.38 11.63
CA ALA A 2 -2.40 10.17 13.06
C ALA A 2 -1.45 10.79 14.11
N ARG A 3 -0.18 11.05 13.77
CA ARG A 3 0.80 11.71 14.66
C ARG A 3 1.13 13.14 14.26
N GLY A 4 0.37 13.77 13.36
CA GLY A 4 0.58 15.14 12.91
C GLY A 4 1.81 15.35 12.01
N LEU A 5 2.50 14.28 11.60
CA LEU A 5 3.65 14.34 10.71
C LEU A 5 3.25 14.58 9.25
N LEU A 6 2.04 14.16 8.88
CA LEU A 6 1.48 14.28 7.55
C LEU A 6 0.15 15.04 7.63
N GLN A 7 -0.13 15.85 6.64
CA GLN A 7 -1.39 16.61 6.56
C GLN A 7 -2.54 15.75 6.01
N SER A 8 -2.21 14.67 5.30
CA SER A 8 -3.19 13.77 4.68
C SER A 8 -2.78 12.31 4.88
N ASP A 9 -3.75 11.42 4.93
CA ASP A 9 -3.60 9.96 4.87
C ASP A 9 -3.61 9.43 3.43
N ARG A 10 -3.79 10.31 2.44
CA ARG A 10 -3.77 9.93 1.03
C ARG A 10 -2.36 9.61 0.58
N MET A 11 -2.24 8.49 -0.13
CA MET A 11 -1.00 8.05 -0.75
C MET A 11 -1.27 7.58 -2.18
N ALA A 12 -0.29 7.75 -3.04
CA ALA A 12 -0.28 7.11 -4.35
C ALA A 12 0.58 5.84 -4.27
N VAL A 13 0.15 4.77 -4.92
CA VAL A 13 0.88 3.50 -4.97
C VAL A 13 1.20 3.18 -6.43
N ILE A 14 2.46 2.87 -6.71
CA ILE A 14 2.93 2.43 -8.01
C ILE A 14 3.47 1.00 -7.87
N ASP A 15 2.80 0.07 -8.54
CA ASP A 15 3.30 -1.31 -8.68
C ASP A 15 4.32 -1.36 -9.82
N LEU A 16 5.58 -1.46 -9.46
CA LEU A 16 6.69 -1.47 -10.43
C LEU A 16 6.77 -2.77 -11.25
N ALA A 17 6.05 -3.83 -10.86
CA ALA A 17 5.95 -5.05 -11.66
C ALA A 17 5.18 -4.85 -12.98
N LEU A 18 4.42 -3.75 -13.10
CA LEU A 18 3.73 -3.39 -14.34
C LEU A 18 4.66 -2.88 -15.44
N TYR A 19 5.94 -2.61 -15.12
CA TYR A 19 6.91 -2.02 -16.04
C TYR A 19 8.18 -2.89 -16.19
N PRO A 20 8.04 -4.15 -16.65
CA PRO A 20 9.18 -5.06 -16.76
C PRO A 20 10.05 -4.77 -18.00
N ASP A 21 9.50 -4.10 -19.01
CA ASP A 21 10.11 -3.88 -20.33
C ASP A 21 10.36 -2.41 -20.63
N PRO A 22 11.40 -2.08 -21.41
CA PRO A 22 11.69 -0.70 -21.80
C PRO A 22 10.54 -0.05 -22.61
N GLY A 23 9.72 -0.85 -23.31
CA GLY A 23 8.54 -0.36 -24.03
C GLY A 23 7.46 0.25 -23.16
N ALA A 24 7.47 -0.01 -21.86
CA ALA A 24 6.54 0.56 -20.88
C ALA A 24 6.92 1.99 -20.43
N GLU A 25 7.98 2.61 -20.99
CA GLU A 25 8.50 3.91 -20.53
C GLU A 25 7.42 5.00 -20.48
N LYS A 26 6.60 5.12 -21.51
CA LYS A 26 5.54 6.15 -21.54
C LYS A 26 4.51 5.95 -20.44
N LEU A 27 4.10 4.71 -20.20
CA LEU A 27 3.15 4.37 -19.14
C LEU A 27 3.77 4.64 -17.77
N PHE A 28 5.00 4.16 -17.54
CA PHE A 28 5.73 4.41 -16.31
C PHE A 28 5.87 5.91 -15.99
N LEU A 29 6.30 6.71 -16.98
CA LEU A 29 6.46 8.16 -16.79
C LEU A 29 5.13 8.85 -16.53
N GLN A 30 4.05 8.43 -17.19
CA GLN A 30 2.71 8.95 -16.95
C GLN A 30 2.24 8.67 -15.52
N ASP A 31 2.37 7.42 -15.07
CA ASP A 31 1.93 7.02 -13.75
C ASP A 31 2.80 7.65 -12.65
N LEU A 32 4.11 7.73 -12.88
CA LEU A 32 5.03 8.43 -11.97
C LEU A 32 4.67 9.91 -11.86
N TYR A 33 4.46 10.60 -13.00
CA TYR A 33 4.09 11.99 -13.02
C TYR A 33 2.75 12.23 -12.30
N ALA A 34 1.75 11.41 -12.59
CA ALA A 34 0.45 11.49 -11.94
C ALA A 34 0.55 11.26 -10.41
N ALA A 35 1.32 10.27 -9.98
CA ALA A 35 1.53 9.98 -8.56
C ALA A 35 2.24 11.13 -7.81
N LEU A 36 3.26 11.73 -8.42
CA LEU A 36 4.00 12.85 -7.84
C LEU A 36 3.14 14.12 -7.73
N HIS A 37 2.16 14.30 -8.61
CA HIS A 37 1.25 15.47 -8.61
C HIS A 37 -0.11 15.16 -7.95
N ALA A 38 -0.37 13.91 -7.55
CA ALA A 38 -1.58 13.55 -6.83
C ALA A 38 -1.67 14.26 -5.47
N PRO A 39 -2.88 14.49 -4.94
CA PRO A 39 -3.02 14.96 -3.57
C PRO A 39 -2.48 13.92 -2.58
N GLY A 40 -1.86 14.41 -1.49
CA GLY A 40 -1.17 13.60 -0.48
C GLY A 40 0.34 13.78 -0.56
N GLU A 41 1.04 13.30 0.45
CA GLU A 41 2.47 13.56 0.64
C GLU A 41 3.33 12.32 0.40
N ILE A 42 2.70 11.15 0.15
CA ILE A 42 3.38 9.87 0.07
C ILE A 42 3.18 9.24 -1.31
N VAL A 43 4.28 8.77 -1.88
CA VAL A 43 4.28 7.86 -3.04
C VAL A 43 4.98 6.56 -2.62
N VAL A 44 4.28 5.45 -2.79
CA VAL A 44 4.75 4.11 -2.45
C VAL A 44 5.13 3.37 -3.73
N PHE A 45 6.28 2.72 -3.72
CA PHE A 45 6.78 1.88 -4.81
C PHE A 45 6.86 0.43 -4.33
N GLU A 46 6.14 -0.44 -5.01
CA GLU A 46 6.10 -1.87 -4.72
C GLU A 46 6.75 -2.69 -5.83
N HIS A 47 7.21 -3.90 -5.52
CA HIS A 47 7.73 -4.90 -6.46
C HIS A 47 8.86 -4.39 -7.39
N TYR A 48 9.75 -3.56 -6.85
CA TYR A 48 10.86 -2.99 -7.63
C TYR A 48 11.77 -4.07 -8.26
N GLU A 49 11.77 -5.27 -7.70
CA GLU A 49 12.57 -6.40 -8.20
C GLU A 49 12.21 -6.82 -9.63
N SER A 50 10.96 -6.59 -10.03
CA SER A 50 10.42 -6.93 -11.34
C SER A 50 10.47 -5.79 -12.35
N CYS A 51 10.90 -4.60 -11.93
CA CYS A 51 10.94 -3.41 -12.74
C CYS A 51 12.14 -3.40 -13.70
N HIS A 52 11.97 -2.78 -14.87
CA HIS A 52 13.07 -2.57 -15.81
C HIS A 52 14.15 -1.65 -15.19
N PRO A 53 15.45 -2.01 -15.31
CA PRO A 53 16.56 -1.25 -14.68
C PRO A 53 16.62 0.22 -15.06
N GLY A 54 16.22 0.58 -16.28
CA GLY A 54 16.17 1.96 -16.75
C GLY A 54 15.23 2.84 -15.92
N PHE A 55 14.08 2.29 -15.49
CA PHE A 55 13.11 3.01 -14.67
C PHE A 55 13.56 3.10 -13.21
N LEU A 56 14.22 2.05 -12.70
CA LEU A 56 14.85 2.11 -11.37
C LEU A 56 15.92 3.20 -11.30
N ARG A 57 16.63 3.47 -12.41
CA ARG A 57 17.58 4.57 -12.49
C ARG A 57 16.89 5.94 -12.36
N ILE A 58 15.73 6.12 -12.97
CA ILE A 58 14.93 7.36 -12.83
C ILE A 58 14.55 7.56 -11.35
N LEU A 59 14.06 6.51 -10.68
CA LEU A 59 13.71 6.55 -9.26
C LEU A 59 14.93 6.81 -8.37
N SER A 60 16.08 6.22 -8.71
CA SER A 60 17.35 6.48 -8.02
C SER A 60 17.77 7.95 -8.16
N ASP A 61 17.68 8.51 -9.36
CA ASP A 61 18.02 9.92 -9.59
C ASP A 61 17.06 10.86 -8.83
N LEU A 62 15.78 10.54 -8.75
CA LEU A 62 14.82 11.29 -7.93
C LEU A 62 15.21 11.28 -6.45
N ALA A 63 15.57 10.12 -5.90
CA ALA A 63 15.92 9.98 -4.49
C ALA A 63 17.28 10.61 -4.15
N VAL A 64 18.27 10.48 -5.04
CA VAL A 64 19.66 10.91 -4.77
C VAL A 64 19.89 12.37 -5.15
N LYS A 65 19.32 12.79 -6.31
CA LYS A 65 19.59 14.11 -6.90
C LYS A 65 18.43 15.09 -6.74
N GLY A 66 17.29 14.63 -6.21
CA GLY A 66 16.07 15.43 -6.12
C GLY A 66 15.41 15.72 -7.46
N SER A 67 15.91 15.14 -8.56
CA SER A 67 15.29 15.25 -9.89
C SER A 67 15.88 14.23 -10.85
N ALA A 68 15.06 13.74 -11.78
CA ALA A 68 15.48 12.81 -12.82
C ALA A 68 15.31 13.43 -14.21
N PRO A 69 16.33 13.38 -15.09
CA PRO A 69 16.16 13.79 -16.48
C PRO A 69 15.31 12.77 -17.23
N LEU A 70 14.50 13.25 -18.17
CA LEU A 70 13.71 12.42 -19.07
C LEU A 70 14.45 12.21 -20.38
N SER A 71 14.19 11.08 -21.02
CA SER A 71 14.75 10.71 -22.35
C SER A 71 14.24 11.63 -23.45
N SER A 72 13.02 12.15 -23.31
CA SER A 72 12.36 13.08 -24.21
C SER A 72 11.82 14.31 -23.48
N ARG A 73 11.34 15.28 -24.23
CA ARG A 73 10.59 16.41 -23.70
C ARG A 73 9.10 16.13 -23.79
N TYR A 74 8.37 16.48 -22.75
CA TYR A 74 6.94 16.25 -22.66
C TYR A 74 6.19 17.55 -22.41
N LEU A 75 5.02 17.69 -22.99
CA LEU A 75 4.03 18.70 -22.65
C LEU A 75 2.97 18.06 -21.76
N VAL A 76 2.54 18.77 -20.75
CA VAL A 76 1.42 18.36 -19.92
C VAL A 76 0.15 18.97 -20.50
N ASN A 77 -0.78 18.13 -20.95
CA ASN A 77 -2.07 18.62 -21.44
C ASN A 77 -2.99 19.06 -20.28
N LYS A 78 -4.17 19.58 -20.61
CA LYS A 78 -5.16 20.04 -19.60
C LYS A 78 -5.66 18.92 -18.68
N GLU A 79 -5.50 17.69 -19.09
CA GLU A 79 -5.92 16.48 -18.36
C GLU A 79 -4.78 15.91 -17.49
N GLY A 80 -3.60 16.56 -17.48
CA GLY A 80 -2.44 16.08 -16.72
C GLY A 80 -1.65 14.96 -17.41
N ILE A 81 -1.91 14.71 -18.72
CA ILE A 81 -1.26 13.68 -19.49
C ILE A 81 0.03 14.19 -20.11
N LEU A 82 1.10 13.41 -20.00
CA LEU A 82 2.37 13.66 -20.65
C LEU A 82 2.31 13.30 -22.14
N VAL A 83 2.45 14.31 -22.99
CA VAL A 83 2.50 14.14 -24.45
C VAL A 83 3.90 14.53 -24.93
N GLU A 84 4.55 13.63 -25.67
CA GLU A 84 5.90 13.91 -26.19
C GLU A 84 5.90 15.13 -27.11
N ALA A 85 6.75 16.11 -26.78
CA ALA A 85 6.80 17.38 -27.49
C ALA A 85 7.56 17.33 -28.83
N GLY A 86 8.18 16.20 -29.15
CA GLY A 86 9.02 16.04 -30.35
C GLY A 86 10.23 16.97 -30.31
N THR A 87 10.62 17.49 -31.49
CA THR A 87 11.77 18.39 -31.66
C THR A 87 11.40 19.87 -31.40
N ALA A 88 10.14 20.19 -31.20
CA ALA A 88 9.69 21.57 -31.00
C ALA A 88 10.16 22.11 -29.66
N LEU A 89 10.73 23.32 -29.66
CA LEU A 89 11.00 24.11 -28.47
C LEU A 89 9.69 24.71 -27.99
N ALA A 90 8.86 23.89 -27.36
CA ALA A 90 7.59 24.37 -26.81
C ALA A 90 7.82 24.98 -25.41
N PRO A 91 7.34 26.19 -25.15
CA PRO A 91 7.35 26.77 -23.80
C PRO A 91 6.56 25.84 -22.85
N GLY A 92 7.13 25.59 -21.67
CA GLY A 92 6.50 24.71 -20.68
C GLY A 92 6.76 23.21 -20.88
N ALA A 93 7.66 22.83 -21.80
CA ALA A 93 8.03 21.43 -21.94
C ALA A 93 8.81 20.93 -20.71
N VAL A 94 8.36 19.81 -20.16
CA VAL A 94 8.97 19.10 -19.05
C VAL A 94 10.07 18.18 -19.59
N SER A 95 11.31 18.40 -19.17
CA SER A 95 12.47 17.56 -19.49
C SER A 95 13.07 16.88 -18.27
N ARG A 96 12.53 17.13 -17.10
CA ARG A 96 12.94 16.58 -15.81
C ARG A 96 11.69 16.35 -14.96
N ILE A 97 11.74 15.37 -14.11
CA ILE A 97 10.76 15.13 -13.06
C ILE A 97 11.44 15.39 -11.72
N ASP A 98 10.76 16.03 -10.79
CA ASP A 98 11.15 16.20 -9.40
C ASP A 98 10.12 15.52 -8.46
N PRO A 99 10.50 15.23 -7.20
CA PRO A 99 9.61 14.54 -6.28
C PRO A 99 8.46 15.41 -5.74
N CYS A 100 8.35 16.67 -6.13
CA CYS A 100 7.28 17.58 -5.72
C CYS A 100 7.06 17.67 -4.19
N GLY A 101 8.11 17.51 -3.39
CA GLY A 101 8.04 17.48 -1.92
C GLY A 101 7.42 16.23 -1.33
N LYS A 102 7.31 15.14 -2.10
CA LYS A 102 6.76 13.86 -1.64
C LYS A 102 7.76 13.04 -0.85
N TYR A 103 7.26 12.26 0.09
CA TYR A 103 7.97 11.14 0.70
C TYR A 103 7.90 9.95 -0.24
N LEU A 104 9.05 9.43 -0.65
CA LEU A 104 9.16 8.26 -1.52
C LEU A 104 9.43 7.04 -0.63
N ILE A 105 8.52 6.08 -0.62
CA ILE A 105 8.60 4.86 0.20
C ILE A 105 8.77 3.66 -0.73
N PHE A 106 9.81 2.88 -0.51
CA PHE A 106 10.09 1.66 -1.26
C PHE A 106 9.82 0.44 -0.39
N PHE A 107 8.89 -0.40 -0.79
CA PHE A 107 8.68 -1.69 -0.14
C PHE A 107 9.60 -2.75 -0.74
N SER A 108 10.28 -3.47 0.14
CA SER A 108 11.16 -4.57 -0.23
C SER A 108 10.88 -5.78 0.65
N ARG A 109 10.79 -6.96 0.03
CA ARG A 109 10.80 -8.24 0.74
C ARG A 109 12.22 -8.71 1.08
N LYS A 110 13.22 -8.02 0.56
CA LYS A 110 14.65 -8.32 0.72
C LYS A 110 15.30 -7.18 1.50
N GLY A 111 16.40 -7.48 2.16
CA GLY A 111 17.11 -6.52 2.97
C GLY A 111 17.80 -5.40 2.16
N ARG A 112 18.47 -4.52 2.88
CA ARG A 112 19.17 -3.34 2.33
C ARG A 112 20.20 -3.67 1.25
N GLU A 113 20.85 -4.83 1.33
CA GLU A 113 21.83 -5.29 0.35
C GLU A 113 21.19 -5.49 -1.04
N ALA A 114 20.02 -6.08 -1.08
CA ALA A 114 19.29 -6.27 -2.34
C ALA A 114 18.84 -4.95 -3.00
N LEU A 115 18.62 -3.91 -2.21
CA LEU A 115 18.39 -2.56 -2.74
C LEU A 115 19.67 -2.01 -3.39
N ALA A 116 20.84 -2.24 -2.76
CA ALA A 116 22.12 -1.81 -3.32
C ALA A 116 22.41 -2.48 -4.66
N ASP A 117 22.10 -3.75 -4.81
CA ASP A 117 22.28 -4.50 -6.06
C ASP A 117 21.42 -3.96 -7.20
N LYS A 118 20.23 -3.47 -6.90
CA LYS A 118 19.27 -2.97 -7.91
C LYS A 118 19.42 -1.48 -8.21
N PHE A 119 19.57 -0.66 -7.18
CA PHE A 119 19.60 0.79 -7.30
C PHE A 119 20.99 1.41 -7.21
N GLY A 120 21.99 0.63 -6.75
CA GLY A 120 23.35 1.10 -6.49
C GLY A 120 23.56 1.68 -5.10
N ALA A 121 24.83 1.78 -4.69
CA ALA A 121 25.23 2.22 -3.36
C ALA A 121 24.81 3.67 -3.05
N SER A 122 24.81 4.54 -4.05
CA SER A 122 24.42 5.96 -3.89
C SER A 122 22.95 6.09 -3.48
N PHE A 123 22.06 5.25 -4.02
CA PHE A 123 20.66 5.23 -3.64
C PHE A 123 20.51 4.81 -2.17
N VAL A 124 21.17 3.71 -1.78
CA VAL A 124 21.10 3.20 -0.40
C VAL A 124 21.66 4.21 0.60
N ALA A 125 22.67 4.98 0.21
CA ALA A 125 23.21 6.05 1.04
C ALA A 125 22.24 7.25 1.18
N ALA A 126 21.42 7.49 0.17
CA ALA A 126 20.41 8.55 0.17
C ALA A 126 19.11 8.15 0.90
N VAL A 127 18.87 6.83 1.11
CA VAL A 127 17.74 6.36 1.90
C VAL A 127 17.92 6.83 3.34
N GLY A 128 16.96 7.62 3.82
CA GLY A 128 16.96 8.13 5.20
C GLY A 128 16.65 7.01 6.19
N ASP A 129 15.38 6.77 6.44
CA ASP A 129 14.95 5.79 7.43
C ASP A 129 14.66 4.43 6.80
N VAL A 130 15.15 3.37 7.44
CA VAL A 130 14.81 1.98 7.07
C VAL A 130 14.01 1.37 8.19
N CYS A 131 12.75 1.06 7.90
CA CYS A 131 11.86 0.35 8.81
C CYS A 131 11.84 -1.13 8.44
N GLN A 132 12.36 -1.97 9.30
CA GLN A 132 12.32 -3.41 9.13
C GLN A 132 11.17 -3.99 9.92
N THR A 133 10.25 -4.68 9.25
CA THR A 133 9.17 -5.42 9.91
C THR A 133 9.69 -6.78 10.37
N ALA A 134 9.37 -7.14 11.61
CA ALA A 134 9.62 -8.47 12.15
C ALA A 134 8.36 -9.35 11.97
N PRO A 135 8.51 -10.68 11.97
CA PRO A 135 7.37 -11.58 12.10
C PRO A 135 6.55 -11.25 13.37
N PHE A 136 5.26 -11.44 13.29
CA PHE A 136 4.40 -11.23 14.47
C PHE A 136 4.78 -12.19 15.60
N THR A 137 4.92 -11.65 16.81
CA THR A 137 5.00 -12.49 18.01
C THR A 137 3.61 -13.05 18.36
N PRO A 138 3.52 -14.16 19.12
CA PRO A 138 2.24 -14.68 19.57
C PRO A 138 1.38 -13.64 20.30
N GLU A 139 2.00 -12.79 21.12
CA GLU A 139 1.32 -11.72 21.86
C GLU A 139 0.77 -10.64 20.89
N ALA A 140 1.55 -10.28 19.86
CA ALA A 140 1.11 -9.33 18.84
C ALA A 140 -0.06 -9.89 18.02
N LEU A 141 -0.03 -11.19 17.68
CA LEU A 141 -1.13 -11.86 17.00
C LEU A 141 -2.40 -11.93 17.88
N ALA A 142 -2.25 -12.24 19.17
CA ALA A 142 -3.37 -12.26 20.09
C ALA A 142 -4.00 -10.85 20.26
N ALA A 143 -3.18 -9.81 20.33
CA ALA A 143 -3.65 -8.42 20.38
C ALA A 143 -4.37 -8.02 19.08
N LEU A 144 -3.84 -8.38 17.94
CA LEU A 144 -4.45 -8.11 16.62
C LEU A 144 -5.76 -8.87 16.47
N ALA A 145 -5.81 -10.15 16.85
CA ALA A 145 -7.05 -10.95 16.85
C ALA A 145 -8.13 -10.34 17.75
N ALA A 146 -7.74 -9.87 18.94
CA ALA A 146 -8.67 -9.17 19.83
C ALA A 146 -9.21 -7.88 19.20
N GLN A 147 -8.37 -7.10 18.53
CA GLN A 147 -8.78 -5.90 17.81
C GLN A 147 -9.78 -6.22 16.69
N GLN A 148 -9.52 -7.25 15.88
CA GLN A 148 -10.40 -7.69 14.80
C GLN A 148 -11.74 -8.19 15.33
N LEU A 149 -11.74 -8.96 16.42
CA LEU A 149 -12.97 -9.44 17.06
C LEU A 149 -13.78 -8.29 17.69
N ASN A 150 -13.14 -7.28 18.25
CA ASN A 150 -13.82 -6.08 18.74
C ASN A 150 -14.48 -5.30 17.59
N ALA A 151 -13.79 -5.13 16.47
CA ALA A 151 -14.35 -4.51 15.27
C ALA A 151 -15.53 -5.32 14.72
N LEU A 152 -15.41 -6.66 14.69
CA LEU A 152 -16.49 -7.55 14.33
C LEU A 152 -17.70 -7.41 15.26
N ALA A 153 -17.48 -7.37 16.58
CA ALA A 153 -18.56 -7.20 17.58
C ALA A 153 -19.31 -5.88 17.39
N GLN A 154 -18.59 -4.78 17.16
CA GLN A 154 -19.19 -3.48 16.85
C GLN A 154 -20.02 -3.53 15.55
N ARG A 155 -19.50 -4.18 14.51
CA ARG A 155 -20.20 -4.34 13.23
C ARG A 155 -21.46 -5.20 13.37
N VAL A 156 -21.38 -6.31 14.11
CA VAL A 156 -22.52 -7.20 14.41
C VAL A 156 -23.59 -6.42 15.19
N HIS A 157 -23.18 -5.67 16.19
CA HIS A 157 -24.10 -4.84 16.95
C HIS A 157 -24.81 -3.80 16.07
N SER A 158 -24.04 -3.06 15.29
CA SER A 158 -24.59 -1.96 14.46
C SER A 158 -25.45 -2.45 13.30
N ARG A 159 -25.17 -3.61 12.72
CA ARG A 159 -25.84 -4.11 11.53
C ARG A 159 -26.94 -5.14 11.83
N LEU A 160 -26.74 -5.96 12.85
CA LEU A 160 -27.64 -7.07 13.18
C LEU A 160 -28.38 -6.86 14.51
N GLY A 161 -28.00 -5.87 15.31
CA GLY A 161 -28.60 -5.62 16.64
C GLY A 161 -28.23 -6.66 17.69
N LEU A 162 -27.22 -7.52 17.41
CA LEU A 162 -26.79 -8.61 18.30
C LEU A 162 -25.55 -8.21 19.08
N THR A 163 -25.41 -8.75 20.28
CA THR A 163 -24.16 -8.66 21.05
C THR A 163 -23.33 -9.90 20.80
N LEU A 164 -22.11 -9.72 20.33
CA LEU A 164 -21.18 -10.82 20.08
C LEU A 164 -20.27 -11.02 21.30
N ALA A 165 -20.27 -12.23 21.85
CA ALA A 165 -19.34 -12.66 22.90
C ALA A 165 -18.34 -13.68 22.32
N ALA A 166 -17.05 -13.36 22.36
CA ALA A 166 -15.97 -14.22 21.90
C ALA A 166 -15.05 -14.58 23.07
N GLY A 167 -14.91 -15.88 23.34
CA GLY A 167 -14.00 -16.39 24.35
C GLY A 167 -12.53 -16.36 23.95
N ALA A 168 -11.66 -16.82 24.87
CA ALA A 168 -10.22 -16.92 24.58
C ALA A 168 -9.92 -17.88 23.41
N GLU A 169 -10.63 -19.01 23.35
CA GLU A 169 -10.47 -20.03 22.30
C GLU A 169 -10.74 -19.47 20.90
N VAL A 170 -11.78 -18.62 20.77
CA VAL A 170 -12.09 -17.95 19.50
C VAL A 170 -10.98 -16.97 19.10
N ARG A 171 -10.42 -16.25 20.07
CA ARG A 171 -9.29 -15.35 19.83
C ARG A 171 -8.09 -16.12 19.32
N ASP A 172 -7.76 -17.25 19.96
CA ASP A 172 -6.64 -18.09 19.58
C ASP A 172 -6.87 -18.71 18.18
N TYR A 173 -8.10 -19.13 17.88
CA TYR A 173 -8.49 -19.61 16.57
C TYR A 173 -8.31 -18.52 15.49
N VAL A 174 -8.76 -17.30 15.75
CA VAL A 174 -8.59 -16.18 14.82
C VAL A 174 -7.11 -15.83 14.65
N ALA A 175 -6.33 -15.81 15.74
CA ALA A 175 -4.89 -15.56 15.68
C ALA A 175 -4.16 -16.63 14.83
N ALA A 176 -4.58 -17.88 14.90
CA ALA A 176 -4.02 -18.99 14.12
C ALA A 176 -4.30 -18.87 12.60
N GLN A 177 -5.23 -17.98 12.17
CA GLN A 177 -5.48 -17.74 10.75
C GLN A 177 -4.39 -16.89 10.08
N CYS A 178 -3.45 -16.32 10.85
CA CYS A 178 -2.27 -15.67 10.30
C CYS A 178 -1.35 -16.72 9.66
N SER A 179 -1.28 -16.73 8.33
CA SER A 179 -0.40 -17.62 7.58
C SER A 179 0.79 -16.86 6.98
N LYS A 180 1.82 -17.60 6.54
CA LYS A 180 2.94 -17.00 5.81
C LYS A 180 2.52 -16.37 4.48
N GLU A 181 1.43 -16.86 3.89
CA GLU A 181 0.92 -16.39 2.59
C GLU A 181 0.02 -15.19 2.74
N LYS A 182 -0.94 -15.25 3.70
CA LYS A 182 -1.95 -14.20 3.90
C LYS A 182 -1.57 -13.15 4.95
N GLY A 183 -0.56 -13.43 5.79
CA GLY A 183 -0.23 -12.51 6.86
C GLY A 183 -1.43 -12.20 7.76
N ALA A 184 -1.54 -10.95 8.16
CA ALA A 184 -2.64 -10.47 9.01
C ALA A 184 -4.01 -10.43 8.29
N GLU A 185 -4.06 -10.47 6.96
CA GLU A 185 -5.32 -10.53 6.20
C GLU A 185 -6.14 -11.78 6.54
N GLY A 186 -5.47 -12.89 6.87
CA GLY A 186 -6.14 -14.11 7.30
C GLY A 186 -7.07 -13.92 8.49
N LEU A 187 -6.72 -13.01 9.41
CA LEU A 187 -7.58 -12.69 10.56
C LEU A 187 -8.84 -11.92 10.11
N ALA A 188 -8.65 -10.95 9.23
CA ALA A 188 -9.77 -10.16 8.68
C ALA A 188 -10.72 -11.05 7.87
N ASP A 189 -10.19 -11.92 7.00
CA ASP A 189 -10.96 -12.91 6.24
C ASP A 189 -11.76 -13.84 7.16
N CYS A 190 -11.18 -14.26 8.27
CA CYS A 190 -11.87 -15.10 9.26
C CYS A 190 -13.05 -14.35 9.88
N CYS A 191 -12.84 -13.12 10.31
CA CYS A 191 -13.90 -12.26 10.86
C CYS A 191 -15.00 -11.98 9.84
N GLU A 192 -14.65 -11.79 8.57
CA GLU A 192 -15.63 -11.60 7.50
C GLU A 192 -16.48 -12.84 7.26
N ARG A 193 -15.88 -14.04 7.29
CA ARG A 193 -16.63 -15.31 7.21
C ARG A 193 -17.60 -15.47 8.38
N ILE A 194 -17.18 -15.13 9.60
CA ILE A 194 -18.06 -15.18 10.78
C ILE A 194 -19.22 -14.19 10.60
N PHE A 195 -18.94 -12.96 10.17
CA PHE A 195 -19.99 -11.96 9.94
C PHE A 195 -21.01 -12.43 8.90
N ARG A 196 -20.54 -13.01 7.79
CA ARG A 196 -21.39 -13.53 6.73
C ARG A 196 -22.29 -14.65 7.23
N ALA A 197 -21.71 -15.63 7.95
CA ALA A 197 -22.49 -16.74 8.52
C ALA A 197 -23.58 -16.27 9.49
N LEU A 198 -23.26 -15.29 10.35
CA LEU A 198 -24.24 -14.67 11.25
C LEU A 198 -25.34 -13.93 10.48
N SER A 199 -24.96 -13.20 9.43
CA SER A 199 -25.93 -12.46 8.60
C SER A 199 -26.88 -13.44 7.88
N GLU A 200 -26.35 -14.51 7.31
CA GLU A 200 -27.16 -15.57 6.68
C GLU A 200 -28.12 -16.24 7.66
N TYR A 201 -27.64 -16.54 8.86
CA TYR A 201 -28.48 -17.10 9.92
C TYR A 201 -29.63 -16.14 10.31
N CYS A 202 -29.32 -14.86 10.48
CA CYS A 202 -30.36 -13.85 10.78
C CYS A 202 -31.40 -13.74 9.68
N LEU A 203 -30.99 -13.83 8.41
CA LEU A 203 -31.93 -13.77 7.27
C LEU A 203 -32.82 -15.01 7.17
N GLN A 204 -32.30 -16.17 7.50
CA GLN A 204 -33.06 -17.44 7.45
C GLN A 204 -34.08 -17.57 8.58
N THR A 205 -33.82 -16.92 9.72
CA THR A 205 -34.65 -17.13 10.93
C THR A 205 -35.91 -16.23 10.95
N ASP A 206 -36.01 -15.25 10.02
CA ASP A 206 -37.12 -14.30 9.84
C ASP A 206 -37.66 -13.62 11.13
N THR A 207 -36.89 -13.72 12.21
CA THR A 207 -37.17 -13.14 13.52
C THR A 207 -36.13 -12.08 13.82
N LYS A 208 -36.56 -10.94 14.30
CA LYS A 208 -35.64 -9.94 14.88
C LYS A 208 -34.91 -10.58 16.06
N LEU A 209 -33.77 -11.19 15.79
CA LEU A 209 -32.93 -11.75 16.82
C LEU A 209 -32.43 -10.59 17.71
N SER A 210 -32.65 -10.71 18.99
CA SER A 210 -32.08 -9.82 20.01
C SER A 210 -31.42 -10.68 21.07
N GLY A 211 -30.24 -10.28 21.52
CA GLY A 211 -29.53 -10.99 22.56
C GLY A 211 -28.05 -11.15 22.28
N THR A 212 -27.42 -12.04 23.04
CA THR A 212 -25.99 -12.33 22.94
C THR A 212 -25.78 -13.62 22.16
N VAL A 213 -24.91 -13.55 21.16
CA VAL A 213 -24.41 -14.72 20.41
C VAL A 213 -23.02 -15.04 20.93
N ALA A 214 -22.84 -16.24 21.49
CA ALA A 214 -21.55 -16.74 21.88
C ALA A 214 -20.88 -17.45 20.70
N LEU A 215 -19.64 -17.09 20.41
CA LEU A 215 -18.77 -17.88 19.54
C LEU A 215 -18.04 -18.91 20.41
N THR A 216 -18.13 -20.16 20.04
CA THR A 216 -17.49 -21.32 20.71
C THR A 216 -16.65 -22.09 19.71
#